data_899f2209a8f324b5992e99913161f029
#
_entry.id   899f2209a8f324b5992e99913161f029
#
_cell.length_a   1.000
_cell.length_b   1.000
_cell.length_c   1.000
_cell.angle_alpha   90.00
_cell.angle_beta   90.00
_cell.angle_gamma   90.00
#
_symmetry.space_group_name_H-M   'P 1'
#
loop_
_entity.id
_entity.type
_entity.pdbx_description
1 polymer ?
#
loop_
_entity_poly.entity_id
_entity_poly.type
_entity_poly.pdbx_seq_one_letter_code
_entity_poly.pdbx_strand_id
1 'polypeptide(L)'
;MKIDQRSHSDDLLTHFNDATAVARYAEGPRRFVPGVEAVHRMAGILIAERVGADASVLVLGAGGGLELKAFADAYPGWTFDGVDPAREMLALARRTLGAHAPRARLHEGLIDVAPDGPFDAGVCLLTLHFLAPDERLRTLAQVHRRLAPGAPFVAMHASFPQEADARTVWLSRYAAYALASGADPEQVRDAHAAVTAHLQTLSPAHDEALLRAAGFSDVEVFYTAFTFRGWIAYA
;
A
#
# COMPACT_ATOMS: atom_id res chain seq x y z
N MET A 1 -2.88 22.00 20.73
CA MET A 1 -1.60 21.29 20.97
C MET A 1 -1.27 20.59 19.66
N LYS A 2 -0.40 21.14 18.82
CA LYS A 2 0.07 20.49 17.58
C LYS A 2 0.98 19.35 18.00
N ILE A 3 0.49 18.11 17.96
CA ILE A 3 1.33 16.93 18.09
C ILE A 3 2.26 16.94 16.88
N ASP A 4 3.54 16.81 17.15
CA ASP A 4 4.61 16.91 16.16
C ASP A 4 4.51 15.76 15.12
N GLN A 5 3.91 16.06 13.97
CA GLN A 5 3.72 15.10 12.88
C GLN A 5 5.05 14.57 12.31
N ARG A 6 6.16 15.32 12.51
CA ARG A 6 7.50 14.90 12.04
C ARG A 6 8.05 13.73 12.87
N SER A 7 7.81 13.70 14.18
CA SER A 7 8.30 12.61 15.04
C SER A 7 7.66 11.26 14.68
N HIS A 8 6.43 11.28 14.19
CA HIS A 8 5.63 10.09 13.88
C HIS A 8 6.09 9.36 12.60
N SER A 9 6.37 10.13 11.53
CA SER A 9 6.93 9.59 10.29
C SER A 9 8.34 9.06 10.51
N ASP A 10 9.13 9.69 11.38
CA ASP A 10 10.50 9.31 11.68
C ASP A 10 10.56 7.98 12.45
N ASP A 11 9.63 7.72 13.38
CA ASP A 11 9.55 6.46 14.13
C ASP A 11 9.20 5.27 13.22
N LEU A 12 8.24 5.45 12.31
CA LEU A 12 7.86 4.45 11.31
C LEU A 12 9.00 4.15 10.35
N LEU A 13 9.68 5.18 9.85
CA LEU A 13 10.84 5.02 8.98
C LEU A 13 11.98 4.29 9.69
N THR A 14 12.18 4.54 10.97
CA THR A 14 13.18 3.83 11.79
C THR A 14 12.87 2.35 11.85
N HIS A 15 11.61 1.96 12.08
CA HIS A 15 11.19 0.57 12.10
C HIS A 15 11.39 -0.14 10.74
N PHE A 16 11.02 0.50 9.63
CA PHE A 16 11.19 -0.06 8.28
C PHE A 16 12.64 0.01 7.75
N ASN A 17 13.54 0.67 8.46
CA ASN A 17 14.98 0.65 8.21
C ASN A 17 15.76 -0.26 9.18
N ASP A 18 15.10 -0.94 10.12
CA ASP A 18 15.73 -1.97 10.95
C ASP A 18 15.86 -3.28 10.18
N ALA A 19 17.07 -3.72 9.92
CA ALA A 19 17.36 -4.92 9.12
C ALA A 19 16.74 -6.20 9.72
N THR A 20 16.59 -6.28 11.06
CA THR A 20 16.01 -7.43 11.75
C THR A 20 14.48 -7.46 11.57
N ALA A 21 13.81 -6.30 11.69
CA ALA A 21 12.39 -6.16 11.44
C ALA A 21 12.07 -6.45 9.96
N VAL A 22 12.88 -5.90 9.04
CA VAL A 22 12.73 -6.08 7.59
C VAL A 22 12.92 -7.53 7.17
N ALA A 23 13.82 -8.30 7.79
CA ALA A 23 14.04 -9.72 7.48
C ALA A 23 12.78 -10.58 7.71
N ARG A 24 11.89 -10.17 8.63
CA ARG A 24 10.62 -10.86 8.93
C ARG A 24 9.40 -10.22 8.25
N TYR A 25 9.61 -9.14 7.51
CA TYR A 25 8.52 -8.35 6.91
C TYR A 25 7.55 -9.19 6.08
N ALA A 26 8.05 -10.13 5.27
CA ALA A 26 7.21 -10.94 4.37
C ALA A 26 6.16 -11.82 5.11
N GLU A 27 6.38 -12.14 6.39
CA GLU A 27 5.46 -12.94 7.19
C GLU A 27 4.31 -12.10 7.76
N GLY A 28 4.56 -10.83 8.08
CA GLY A 28 3.59 -9.92 8.69
C GLY A 28 2.30 -9.78 7.86
N PRO A 29 2.35 -9.28 6.63
CA PRO A 29 1.16 -9.09 5.81
C PRO A 29 0.31 -10.35 5.65
N ARG A 30 0.91 -11.54 5.55
CA ARG A 30 0.19 -12.82 5.45
C ARG A 30 -0.66 -13.15 6.66
N ARG A 31 -0.21 -12.77 7.86
CA ARG A 31 -0.91 -13.04 9.13
C ARG A 31 -1.92 -11.97 9.49
N PHE A 32 -1.66 -10.72 9.12
CA PHE A 32 -2.46 -9.58 9.54
C PHE A 32 -3.46 -9.08 8.49
N VAL A 33 -3.23 -9.37 7.20
CA VAL A 33 -4.08 -8.91 6.09
C VAL A 33 -4.79 -10.08 5.45
N PRO A 34 -6.12 -10.21 5.59
CA PRO A 34 -6.86 -11.33 5.02
C PRO A 34 -6.65 -11.42 3.52
N GLY A 35 -6.13 -12.55 3.04
CA GLY A 35 -5.99 -12.83 1.61
C GLY A 35 -5.05 -11.88 0.83
N VAL A 36 -4.01 -11.34 1.44
CA VAL A 36 -3.09 -10.40 0.80
C VAL A 36 -2.54 -10.88 -0.55
N GLU A 37 -2.23 -12.18 -0.68
CA GLU A 37 -1.79 -12.75 -1.96
C GLU A 37 -2.91 -12.76 -3.03
N ALA A 38 -4.17 -12.90 -2.61
CA ALA A 38 -5.31 -12.76 -3.50
C ALA A 38 -5.49 -11.30 -3.93
N VAL A 39 -5.23 -10.34 -3.03
CA VAL A 39 -5.23 -8.91 -3.37
C VAL A 39 -4.21 -8.60 -4.46
N HIS A 40 -2.97 -9.12 -4.36
CA HIS A 40 -1.96 -8.94 -5.41
C HIS A 40 -2.46 -9.49 -6.77
N ARG A 41 -3.06 -10.69 -6.79
CA ARG A 41 -3.62 -11.25 -8.02
C ARG A 41 -4.77 -10.43 -8.58
N MET A 42 -5.72 -10.02 -7.72
CA MET A 42 -6.85 -9.19 -8.14
C MET A 42 -6.38 -7.83 -8.68
N ALA A 43 -5.42 -7.18 -8.01
CA ALA A 43 -4.83 -5.94 -8.48
C ALA A 43 -4.20 -6.10 -9.88
N GLY A 44 -3.41 -7.17 -10.08
CA GLY A 44 -2.83 -7.46 -11.38
C GLY A 44 -3.88 -7.70 -12.48
N ILE A 45 -4.96 -8.41 -12.18
CA ILE A 45 -6.08 -8.64 -13.11
C ILE A 45 -6.75 -7.32 -13.48
N LEU A 46 -7.11 -6.47 -12.50
CA LEU A 46 -7.76 -5.18 -12.73
C LEU A 46 -6.90 -4.24 -13.60
N ILE A 47 -5.59 -4.26 -13.41
CA ILE A 47 -4.66 -3.52 -14.25
C ILE A 47 -4.65 -4.12 -15.67
N ALA A 48 -4.51 -5.43 -15.80
CA ALA A 48 -4.41 -6.12 -17.09
C ALA A 48 -5.68 -5.98 -17.97
N GLU A 49 -6.83 -5.66 -17.38
CA GLU A 49 -8.06 -5.33 -18.14
C GLU A 49 -7.92 -4.07 -18.99
N ARG A 50 -6.97 -3.18 -18.66
CA ARG A 50 -6.86 -1.85 -19.26
C ARG A 50 -5.52 -1.58 -19.92
N VAL A 51 -4.47 -2.36 -19.63
CA VAL A 51 -3.14 -2.11 -20.16
C VAL A 51 -2.67 -3.21 -21.10
N GLY A 52 -1.68 -2.87 -21.94
CA GLY A 52 -1.07 -3.83 -22.85
C GLY A 52 -0.10 -4.80 -22.18
N ALA A 53 0.46 -5.70 -23.00
CA ALA A 53 1.42 -6.70 -22.52
C ALA A 53 2.73 -6.08 -21.96
N ASP A 54 3.13 -4.91 -22.45
CA ASP A 54 4.40 -4.23 -22.13
C ASP A 54 4.17 -2.95 -21.33
N ALA A 55 3.34 -3.04 -20.27
CA ALA A 55 2.96 -1.88 -19.48
C ALA A 55 4.06 -1.39 -18.53
N SER A 56 4.10 -0.08 -18.30
CA SER A 56 4.86 0.60 -17.26
C SER A 56 3.97 0.86 -16.04
N VAL A 57 4.36 0.37 -14.87
CA VAL A 57 3.55 0.43 -13.65
C VAL A 57 4.28 1.21 -12.56
N LEU A 58 3.64 2.26 -12.03
CA LEU A 58 4.10 2.98 -10.84
C LEU A 58 3.61 2.27 -9.58
N VAL A 59 4.53 1.90 -8.68
CA VAL A 59 4.21 1.26 -7.40
C VAL A 59 4.63 2.16 -6.25
N LEU A 60 3.66 2.79 -5.59
CA LEU A 60 3.89 3.64 -4.42
C LEU A 60 3.82 2.82 -3.13
N GLY A 61 4.87 2.92 -2.31
CA GLY A 61 5.07 2.06 -1.15
C GLY A 61 5.52 0.67 -1.56
N ALA A 62 6.53 0.60 -2.45
CA ALA A 62 7.04 -0.67 -3.00
C ALA A 62 7.56 -1.63 -1.92
N GLY A 63 7.85 -1.13 -0.72
CA GLY A 63 8.17 -1.91 0.47
C GLY A 63 9.16 -3.03 0.20
N GLY A 64 8.85 -4.23 0.70
CA GLY A 64 9.64 -5.45 0.48
C GLY A 64 9.45 -6.11 -0.89
N GLY A 65 8.70 -5.50 -1.82
CA GLY A 65 8.55 -5.95 -3.21
C GLY A 65 7.62 -7.14 -3.41
N LEU A 66 6.70 -7.42 -2.49
CA LEU A 66 5.80 -8.58 -2.58
C LEU A 66 4.84 -8.45 -3.78
N GLU A 67 4.19 -7.30 -3.94
CA GLU A 67 3.33 -7.01 -5.09
C GLU A 67 4.14 -6.91 -6.39
N LEU A 68 5.31 -6.28 -6.36
CA LEU A 68 6.22 -6.21 -7.52
C LEU A 68 6.57 -7.61 -8.02
N LYS A 69 6.92 -8.53 -7.11
CA LYS A 69 7.21 -9.92 -7.44
C LYS A 69 5.99 -10.63 -8.04
N ALA A 70 4.82 -10.47 -7.43
CA ALA A 70 3.58 -11.10 -7.89
C ALA A 70 3.22 -10.64 -9.31
N PHE A 71 3.36 -9.34 -9.61
CA PHE A 71 3.11 -8.80 -10.95
C PHE A 71 4.19 -9.24 -11.95
N ALA A 72 5.46 -9.22 -11.55
CA ALA A 72 6.57 -9.62 -12.39
C ALA A 72 6.51 -11.11 -12.80
N ASP A 73 6.01 -11.96 -11.91
CA ASP A 73 5.78 -13.39 -12.21
C ASP A 73 4.63 -13.59 -13.19
N ALA A 74 3.53 -12.83 -13.00
CA ALA A 74 2.30 -13.01 -13.79
C ALA A 74 2.33 -12.31 -15.16
N TYR A 75 3.07 -11.19 -15.27
CA TYR A 75 3.07 -10.30 -16.45
C TYR A 75 4.52 -10.06 -16.93
N PRO A 76 5.04 -10.93 -17.82
CA PRO A 76 6.46 -10.91 -18.21
C PRO A 76 6.94 -9.63 -18.89
N GLY A 77 6.07 -8.91 -19.59
CA GLY A 77 6.42 -7.66 -20.31
C GLY A 77 6.34 -6.40 -19.43
N TRP A 78 5.73 -6.47 -18.25
CA TRP A 78 5.59 -5.27 -17.43
C TRP A 78 6.92 -4.81 -16.82
N THR A 79 7.07 -3.49 -16.77
CA THR A 79 8.18 -2.81 -16.08
C THR A 79 7.66 -1.97 -14.92
N PHE A 80 8.49 -1.72 -13.92
CA PHE A 80 8.05 -1.11 -12.67
C PHE A 80 8.94 0.05 -12.26
N ASP A 81 8.34 1.11 -11.77
CA ASP A 81 8.99 2.15 -10.97
C ASP A 81 8.43 2.08 -9.55
N GLY A 82 9.20 1.52 -8.62
CA GLY A 82 8.83 1.34 -7.22
C GLY A 82 9.38 2.47 -6.36
N VAL A 83 8.53 3.12 -5.57
CA VAL A 83 8.91 4.21 -4.66
C VAL A 83 8.67 3.80 -3.22
N ASP A 84 9.66 3.96 -2.35
CA ASP A 84 9.53 3.73 -0.91
C ASP A 84 10.57 4.56 -0.14
N PRO A 85 10.23 5.21 0.98
CA PRO A 85 11.18 6.00 1.75
C PRO A 85 12.16 5.15 2.57
N ALA A 86 11.89 3.86 2.78
CA ALA A 86 12.72 2.99 3.59
C ALA A 86 13.75 2.23 2.72
N ARG A 87 15.02 2.62 2.88
CA ARG A 87 16.15 2.04 2.13
C ARG A 87 16.26 0.53 2.30
N GLU A 88 16.12 0.03 3.53
CA GLU A 88 16.22 -1.42 3.81
C GLU A 88 15.06 -2.21 3.19
N MET A 89 13.88 -1.59 3.12
CA MET A 89 12.74 -2.18 2.40
C MET A 89 13.03 -2.29 0.90
N LEU A 90 13.60 -1.26 0.27
CA LEU A 90 14.00 -1.33 -1.14
C LEU A 90 15.12 -2.34 -1.38
N ALA A 91 16.05 -2.51 -0.42
CA ALA A 91 17.05 -3.56 -0.49
C ALA A 91 16.40 -4.96 -0.42
N LEU A 92 15.38 -5.14 0.42
CA LEU A 92 14.57 -6.36 0.46
C LEU A 92 13.82 -6.56 -0.87
N ALA A 93 13.21 -5.51 -1.43
CA ALA A 93 12.49 -5.58 -2.70
C ALA A 93 13.38 -6.11 -3.84
N ARG A 94 14.63 -5.65 -3.93
CA ARG A 94 15.60 -6.18 -4.91
C ARG A 94 15.85 -7.68 -4.73
N ARG A 95 16.00 -8.14 -3.48
CA ARG A 95 16.16 -9.58 -3.18
C ARG A 95 14.90 -10.38 -3.52
N THR A 96 13.73 -9.86 -3.16
CA THR A 96 12.42 -10.48 -3.43
C THR A 96 12.18 -10.65 -4.93
N LEU A 97 12.51 -9.63 -5.73
CA LEU A 97 12.38 -9.66 -7.19
C LEU A 97 13.30 -10.70 -7.84
N GLY A 98 14.48 -10.96 -7.27
CA GLY A 98 15.41 -11.94 -7.82
C GLY A 98 15.71 -11.71 -9.30
N ALA A 99 15.43 -12.68 -10.16
CA ALA A 99 15.65 -12.60 -11.61
C ALA A 99 14.83 -11.48 -12.30
N HIS A 100 13.77 -11.00 -11.67
CA HIS A 100 12.94 -9.91 -12.20
C HIS A 100 13.48 -8.50 -11.87
N ALA A 101 14.51 -8.38 -11.03
CA ALA A 101 15.07 -7.09 -10.62
C ALA A 101 15.44 -6.14 -11.78
N PRO A 102 15.93 -6.61 -12.95
CA PRO A 102 16.19 -5.73 -14.09
C PRO A 102 14.96 -5.02 -14.66
N ARG A 103 13.75 -5.50 -14.38
CA ARG A 103 12.49 -4.89 -14.82
C ARG A 103 11.94 -3.85 -13.83
N ALA A 104 12.59 -3.64 -12.68
CA ALA A 104 12.15 -2.71 -11.66
C ALA A 104 13.23 -1.66 -11.37
N ARG A 105 12.87 -0.38 -11.47
CA ARG A 105 13.64 0.73 -10.94
C ARG A 105 13.08 1.09 -9.56
N LEU A 106 13.94 1.15 -8.56
CA LEU A 106 13.54 1.42 -7.18
C LEU A 106 14.10 2.77 -6.73
N HIS A 107 13.22 3.65 -6.28
CA HIS A 107 13.50 5.03 -5.91
C HIS A 107 13.30 5.22 -4.41
N GLU A 108 14.37 5.65 -3.71
CA GLU A 108 14.32 5.95 -2.28
C GLU A 108 13.74 7.35 -2.05
N GLY A 109 12.58 7.45 -1.44
CA GLY A 109 11.89 8.70 -1.12
C GLY A 109 10.37 8.59 -1.17
N LEU A 110 9.71 9.74 -1.15
CA LEU A 110 8.26 9.86 -1.32
C LEU A 110 7.90 9.96 -2.80
N ILE A 111 6.61 10.16 -3.11
CA ILE A 111 6.13 10.21 -4.50
C ILE A 111 6.87 11.22 -5.39
N ASP A 112 7.47 12.26 -4.81
CA ASP A 112 8.17 13.30 -5.55
C ASP A 112 9.45 12.82 -6.27
N VAL A 113 10.03 11.70 -5.82
CA VAL A 113 11.20 11.10 -6.48
C VAL A 113 10.84 10.19 -7.65
N ALA A 114 9.55 9.88 -7.82
CA ALA A 114 9.08 9.09 -8.96
C ALA A 114 9.28 9.85 -10.27
N PRO A 115 9.61 9.17 -11.39
CA PRO A 115 9.59 9.78 -12.71
C PRO A 115 8.24 10.43 -13.03
N ASP A 116 8.24 11.44 -13.91
CA ASP A 116 7.02 12.18 -14.26
C ASP A 116 5.99 11.35 -15.04
N GLY A 117 6.36 10.19 -15.59
CA GLY A 117 5.48 9.34 -16.39
C GLY A 117 5.38 9.79 -17.85
N PRO A 118 4.25 9.58 -18.58
CA PRO A 118 3.06 8.89 -18.05
C PRO A 118 3.27 7.38 -17.84
N PHE A 119 2.66 6.84 -16.79
CA PHE A 119 2.60 5.41 -16.54
C PHE A 119 1.27 4.82 -17.02
N ASP A 120 1.29 3.56 -17.47
CA ASP A 120 0.10 2.86 -17.95
C ASP A 120 -0.81 2.40 -16.80
N ALA A 121 -0.26 2.26 -15.58
CA ALA A 121 -1.01 1.95 -14.37
C ALA A 121 -0.31 2.44 -13.11
N GLY A 122 -1.08 2.55 -12.01
CA GLY A 122 -0.57 2.83 -10.68
C GLY A 122 -1.08 1.85 -9.62
N VAL A 123 -0.25 1.57 -8.62
CA VAL A 123 -0.59 0.70 -7.48
C VAL A 123 -0.10 1.31 -6.18
N CYS A 124 -0.91 1.20 -5.13
CA CYS A 124 -0.53 1.58 -3.77
C CYS A 124 -1.19 0.64 -2.75
N LEU A 125 -0.47 -0.37 -2.29
CA LEU A 125 -0.98 -1.36 -1.36
C LEU A 125 -0.36 -1.18 0.03
N LEU A 126 -1.19 -1.16 1.08
CA LEU A 126 -0.79 -1.08 2.49
C LEU A 126 0.06 0.14 2.87
N THR A 127 -0.08 1.26 2.15
CA THR A 127 0.77 2.44 2.33
C THR A 127 -0.01 3.69 2.74
N LEU A 128 -1.14 3.98 2.10
CA LEU A 128 -1.84 5.26 2.30
C LEU A 128 -2.30 5.50 3.74
N HIS A 129 -2.52 4.48 4.53
CA HIS A 129 -2.90 4.60 5.94
C HIS A 129 -1.79 5.13 6.86
N PHE A 130 -0.56 5.29 6.36
CA PHE A 130 0.51 5.99 7.08
C PHE A 130 0.45 7.51 6.92
N LEU A 131 -0.25 7.99 5.88
CA LEU A 131 -0.30 9.40 5.53
C LEU A 131 -1.50 10.11 6.18
N ALA A 132 -1.27 11.27 6.78
CA ALA A 132 -2.34 12.15 7.22
C ALA A 132 -3.27 12.55 6.04
N PRO A 133 -4.55 12.89 6.28
CA PRO A 133 -5.51 13.13 5.19
C PRO A 133 -5.04 14.12 4.13
N ASP A 134 -4.47 15.26 4.54
CA ASP A 134 -3.97 16.28 3.61
C ASP A 134 -2.75 15.80 2.81
N GLU A 135 -1.87 15.03 3.43
CA GLU A 135 -0.71 14.44 2.79
C GLU A 135 -1.14 13.31 1.83
N ARG A 136 -2.12 12.51 2.24
CA ARG A 136 -2.71 11.46 1.40
C ARG A 136 -3.32 12.06 0.13
N LEU A 137 -4.10 13.14 0.26
CA LEU A 137 -4.65 13.85 -0.89
C LEU A 137 -3.57 14.37 -1.84
N ARG A 138 -2.53 15.03 -1.29
CA ARG A 138 -1.40 15.52 -2.11
C ARG A 138 -0.68 14.37 -2.82
N THR A 139 -0.44 13.27 -2.11
CA THR A 139 0.20 12.07 -2.66
C THR A 139 -0.63 11.45 -3.78
N LEU A 140 -1.93 11.27 -3.57
CA LEU A 140 -2.85 10.75 -4.58
C LEU A 140 -2.90 11.64 -5.83
N ALA A 141 -2.93 12.97 -5.67
CA ALA A 141 -2.87 13.91 -6.79
C ALA A 141 -1.54 13.82 -7.56
N GLN A 142 -0.42 13.57 -6.86
CA GLN A 142 0.88 13.34 -7.51
C GLN A 142 0.94 12.00 -8.25
N VAL A 143 0.28 10.95 -7.76
CA VAL A 143 0.12 9.69 -8.49
C VAL A 143 -0.73 9.93 -9.74
N HIS A 144 -1.92 10.52 -9.60
CA HIS A 144 -2.82 10.82 -10.71
C HIS A 144 -2.12 11.57 -11.86
N ARG A 145 -1.35 12.62 -11.53
CA ARG A 145 -0.59 13.40 -12.52
C ARG A 145 0.42 12.59 -13.34
N ARG A 146 0.91 11.49 -12.78
CA ARG A 146 1.91 10.62 -13.40
C ARG A 146 1.32 9.47 -14.22
N LEU A 147 0.02 9.30 -14.16
CA LEU A 147 -0.68 8.27 -14.92
C LEU A 147 -1.12 8.80 -16.28
N ALA A 148 -1.18 7.94 -17.27
CA ALA A 148 -1.80 8.24 -18.54
C ALA A 148 -3.32 8.46 -18.35
N PRO A 149 -3.97 9.32 -19.17
CA PRO A 149 -5.42 9.49 -19.09
C PRO A 149 -6.17 8.15 -19.22
N GLY A 150 -7.06 7.87 -18.26
CA GLY A 150 -7.82 6.62 -18.18
C GLY A 150 -7.01 5.41 -17.63
N ALA A 151 -5.77 5.60 -17.21
CA ALA A 151 -4.95 4.54 -16.61
C ALA A 151 -5.55 4.07 -15.28
N PRO A 152 -5.57 2.74 -15.00
CA PRO A 152 -6.08 2.20 -13.75
C PRO A 152 -5.13 2.51 -12.58
N PHE A 153 -5.72 2.84 -11.45
CA PHE A 153 -5.05 2.95 -10.16
C PHE A 153 -5.68 2.02 -9.14
N VAL A 154 -4.92 1.10 -8.60
CA VAL A 154 -5.36 0.17 -7.56
C VAL A 154 -4.79 0.57 -6.21
N ALA A 155 -5.65 0.85 -5.25
CA ALA A 155 -5.26 1.14 -3.87
C ALA A 155 -5.89 0.16 -2.90
N MET A 156 -5.14 -0.29 -1.88
CA MET A 156 -5.67 -1.07 -0.76
C MET A 156 -4.93 -0.75 0.52
N HIS A 157 -5.68 -0.48 1.59
CA HIS A 157 -5.11 -0.16 2.90
C HIS A 157 -6.13 -0.34 4.05
N ALA A 158 -5.70 -0.10 5.29
CA ALA A 158 -6.59 -0.10 6.45
C ALA A 158 -7.56 1.09 6.36
N SER A 159 -8.85 0.78 6.21
CA SER A 159 -9.95 1.73 6.09
C SER A 159 -11.23 1.09 6.64
N PHE A 160 -11.80 1.68 7.68
CA PHE A 160 -12.94 1.15 8.43
C PHE A 160 -13.65 2.25 9.21
N PRO A 161 -14.89 2.06 9.69
CA PRO A 161 -15.62 3.06 10.46
C PRO A 161 -14.82 3.61 11.65
N GLN A 162 -14.84 4.94 11.84
CA GLN A 162 -13.97 5.65 12.80
C GLN A 162 -14.70 6.13 14.05
N GLU A 163 -16.02 5.94 14.16
CA GLU A 163 -16.78 6.17 15.39
C GLU A 163 -16.25 5.28 16.52
N ALA A 164 -16.13 5.79 17.75
CA ALA A 164 -15.37 5.16 18.83
C ALA A 164 -15.75 3.69 19.07
N ASP A 165 -17.05 3.37 19.14
CA ASP A 165 -17.53 2.01 19.37
C ASP A 165 -17.25 1.10 18.17
N ALA A 166 -17.51 1.59 16.96
CA ALA A 166 -17.23 0.86 15.73
C ALA A 166 -15.74 0.60 15.58
N ARG A 167 -14.90 1.61 15.80
CA ARG A 167 -13.44 1.49 15.74
C ARG A 167 -12.94 0.38 16.67
N THR A 168 -13.41 0.35 17.91
CA THR A 168 -13.05 -0.69 18.88
C THR A 168 -13.39 -2.09 18.38
N VAL A 169 -14.60 -2.28 17.85
CA VAL A 169 -15.03 -3.56 17.27
C VAL A 169 -14.17 -3.97 16.06
N TRP A 170 -13.86 -3.03 15.16
CA TRP A 170 -13.05 -3.37 13.98
C TRP A 170 -11.60 -3.71 14.34
N LEU A 171 -11.01 -3.03 15.31
CA LEU A 171 -9.67 -3.35 15.81
C LEU A 171 -9.63 -4.69 16.54
N SER A 172 -10.69 -5.06 17.29
CA SER A 172 -10.78 -6.39 17.91
C SER A 172 -10.85 -7.51 16.86
N ARG A 173 -11.56 -7.29 15.73
CA ARG A 173 -11.62 -8.24 14.60
C ARG A 173 -10.26 -8.38 13.91
N TYR A 174 -9.52 -7.28 13.76
CA TYR A 174 -8.16 -7.30 13.24
C TYR A 174 -7.24 -8.18 14.10
N ALA A 175 -7.26 -7.99 15.42
CA ALA A 175 -6.48 -8.78 16.36
C ALA A 175 -6.90 -10.27 16.35
N ALA A 176 -8.22 -10.53 16.36
CA ALA A 176 -8.75 -11.90 16.31
C ALA A 176 -8.36 -12.64 15.03
N TYR A 177 -8.40 -11.96 13.88
CA TYR A 177 -7.95 -12.53 12.62
C TYR A 177 -6.47 -12.90 12.65
N ALA A 178 -5.61 -12.01 13.16
CA ALA A 178 -4.18 -12.26 13.26
C ALA A 178 -3.87 -13.48 14.16
N LEU A 179 -4.53 -13.58 15.32
CA LEU A 179 -4.42 -14.76 16.20
C LEU A 179 -4.87 -16.04 15.49
N ALA A 180 -6.01 -16.02 14.81
CA ALA A 180 -6.53 -17.16 14.06
C ALA A 180 -5.62 -17.55 12.88
N SER A 181 -4.84 -16.61 12.36
CA SER A 181 -3.84 -16.81 11.31
C SER A 181 -2.46 -17.25 11.84
N GLY A 182 -2.34 -17.53 13.14
CA GLY A 182 -1.12 -18.03 13.76
C GLY A 182 -0.08 -16.96 14.09
N ALA A 183 -0.49 -15.69 14.21
CA ALA A 183 0.38 -14.66 14.77
C ALA A 183 0.57 -14.87 16.28
N ASP A 184 1.77 -14.55 16.77
CA ASP A 184 2.07 -14.59 18.18
C ASP A 184 1.22 -13.57 18.94
N PRO A 185 0.64 -13.92 20.14
CA PRO A 185 -0.18 -13.00 20.91
C PRO A 185 0.50 -11.70 21.32
N GLU A 186 1.81 -11.71 21.53
CA GLU A 186 2.60 -10.51 21.83
C GLU A 186 2.71 -9.62 20.59
N GLN A 187 3.05 -10.21 19.44
CA GLN A 187 3.05 -9.50 18.17
C GLN A 187 1.67 -8.88 17.83
N VAL A 188 0.58 -9.57 18.15
CA VAL A 188 -0.77 -9.04 17.93
C VAL A 188 -1.06 -7.85 18.83
N ARG A 189 -0.66 -7.89 20.12
CA ARG A 189 -0.80 -6.74 21.01
C ARG A 189 0.00 -5.54 20.51
N ASP A 190 1.24 -5.75 20.09
CA ASP A 190 2.13 -4.70 19.58
C ASP A 190 1.57 -4.11 18.27
N ALA A 191 1.13 -4.95 17.34
CA ALA A 191 0.50 -4.52 16.10
C ALA A 191 -0.80 -3.73 16.35
N HIS A 192 -1.65 -4.18 17.28
CA HIS A 192 -2.86 -3.46 17.68
C HIS A 192 -2.53 -2.07 18.27
N ALA A 193 -1.53 -2.00 19.14
CA ALA A 193 -1.05 -0.74 19.71
C ALA A 193 -0.49 0.18 18.60
N ALA A 194 0.31 -0.35 17.69
CA ALA A 194 0.88 0.38 16.56
C ALA A 194 -0.20 0.92 15.62
N VAL A 195 -1.21 0.11 15.25
CA VAL A 195 -2.35 0.56 14.44
C VAL A 195 -3.11 1.69 15.13
N THR A 196 -3.28 1.60 16.45
CA THR A 196 -4.01 2.62 17.22
C THR A 196 -3.23 3.93 17.32
N ALA A 197 -1.92 3.86 17.50
CA ALA A 197 -1.06 5.01 17.75
C ALA A 197 -0.53 5.65 16.46
N HIS A 198 -0.23 4.84 15.44
CA HIS A 198 0.57 5.28 14.29
C HIS A 198 -0.17 5.29 12.94
N LEU A 199 -1.29 4.57 12.77
CA LEU A 199 -2.01 4.64 11.51
C LEU A 199 -3.01 5.79 11.46
N GLN A 200 -2.98 6.52 10.36
CA GLN A 200 -3.94 7.56 10.01
C GLN A 200 -5.16 6.95 9.30
N THR A 201 -5.85 6.02 9.99
CA THR A 201 -6.99 5.32 9.40
C THR A 201 -8.19 6.25 9.22
N LEU A 202 -8.86 6.11 8.08
CA LEU A 202 -10.07 6.85 7.73
C LEU A 202 -11.24 5.90 7.51
N SER A 203 -12.46 6.45 7.43
CA SER A 203 -13.61 5.68 6.96
C SER A 203 -13.53 5.44 5.46
N PRO A 204 -14.13 4.34 4.93
CA PRO A 204 -14.15 4.07 3.50
C PRO A 204 -14.69 5.23 2.65
N ALA A 205 -15.76 5.87 3.11
CA ALA A 205 -16.34 7.02 2.42
C ALA A 205 -15.37 8.22 2.35
N HIS A 206 -14.54 8.42 3.38
CA HIS A 206 -13.53 9.47 3.36
C HIS A 206 -12.39 9.13 2.40
N ASP A 207 -11.90 7.89 2.38
CA ASP A 207 -10.87 7.46 1.41
C ASP A 207 -11.35 7.59 -0.04
N GLU A 208 -12.59 7.20 -0.33
CA GLU A 208 -13.20 7.40 -1.65
C GLU A 208 -13.30 8.88 -2.02
N ALA A 209 -13.67 9.75 -1.07
CA ALA A 209 -13.71 11.19 -1.31
C ALA A 209 -12.33 11.77 -1.62
N LEU A 210 -11.26 11.28 -0.96
CA LEU A 210 -9.89 11.68 -1.25
C LEU A 210 -9.43 11.22 -2.64
N LEU A 211 -9.78 10.00 -3.07
CA LEU A 211 -9.50 9.52 -4.42
C LEU A 211 -10.15 10.43 -5.48
N ARG A 212 -11.44 10.73 -5.31
CA ARG A 212 -12.17 11.65 -6.23
C ARG A 212 -11.60 13.06 -6.21
N ALA A 213 -11.26 13.59 -5.03
CA ALA A 213 -10.67 14.92 -4.88
C ALA A 213 -9.27 15.03 -5.50
N ALA A 214 -8.53 13.92 -5.58
CA ALA A 214 -7.23 13.83 -6.25
C ALA A 214 -7.33 13.78 -7.79
N GLY A 215 -8.53 13.64 -8.35
CA GLY A 215 -8.82 13.62 -9.79
C GLY A 215 -9.25 12.27 -10.33
N PHE A 216 -9.22 11.20 -9.55
CA PHE A 216 -9.64 9.87 -10.01
C PHE A 216 -11.15 9.77 -10.23
N SER A 217 -11.53 9.10 -11.33
CA SER A 217 -12.90 8.78 -11.70
C SER A 217 -13.23 7.30 -11.40
N ASP A 218 -14.51 6.96 -11.49
CA ASP A 218 -15.03 5.58 -11.43
C ASP A 218 -14.48 4.77 -10.27
N VAL A 219 -14.47 5.38 -9.07
CA VAL A 219 -13.94 4.75 -7.84
C VAL A 219 -14.87 3.64 -7.39
N GLU A 220 -14.42 2.39 -7.52
CA GLU A 220 -15.16 1.18 -7.17
C GLU A 220 -14.41 0.32 -6.15
N VAL A 221 -15.14 -0.30 -5.22
CA VAL A 221 -14.57 -1.23 -4.24
C VAL A 221 -14.44 -2.61 -4.87
N PHE A 222 -13.22 -3.16 -4.93
CA PHE A 222 -12.98 -4.53 -5.39
C PHE A 222 -12.67 -5.51 -4.24
N TYR A 223 -12.28 -4.99 -3.06
CA TYR A 223 -11.88 -5.80 -1.92
C TYR A 223 -12.39 -5.24 -0.60
N THR A 224 -12.93 -6.13 0.23
CA THR A 224 -13.39 -5.82 1.59
C THR A 224 -13.10 -6.99 2.50
N ALA A 225 -12.21 -6.80 3.48
CA ALA A 225 -11.94 -7.82 4.50
C ALA A 225 -11.58 -7.19 5.84
N PHE A 226 -12.48 -7.31 6.82
CA PHE A 226 -12.37 -6.69 8.14
C PHE A 226 -11.98 -5.21 8.06
N THR A 227 -10.80 -4.84 8.59
CA THR A 227 -10.30 -3.45 8.62
C THR A 227 -9.74 -2.97 7.28
N PHE A 228 -9.68 -3.80 6.26
CA PHE A 228 -9.07 -3.47 4.97
C PHE A 228 -10.10 -3.26 3.87
N ARG A 229 -9.83 -2.27 3.01
CA ARG A 229 -10.59 -1.98 1.78
C ARG A 229 -9.63 -1.77 0.63
N GLY A 230 -10.07 -2.20 -0.56
CA GLY A 230 -9.37 -1.96 -1.81
C GLY A 230 -10.27 -1.34 -2.85
N TRP A 231 -9.73 -0.39 -3.60
CA TRP A 231 -10.41 0.34 -4.66
C TRP A 231 -9.65 0.24 -5.97
N ILE A 232 -10.41 0.19 -7.06
CA ILE A 232 -9.97 0.51 -8.40
C ILE A 232 -10.54 1.88 -8.78
N ALA A 233 -9.73 2.71 -9.43
CA ALA A 233 -10.11 4.03 -9.93
C ALA A 233 -9.31 4.34 -11.20
N TYR A 234 -9.66 5.41 -11.92
CA TYR A 234 -9.03 5.73 -13.20
C TYR A 234 -8.60 7.21 -13.25
N ALA A 235 -7.43 7.46 -13.85
CA ALA A 235 -6.85 8.80 -14.02
C ALA A 235 -7.49 9.61 -15.15
#